data_4e7204c19621962a91602df327890431
#
_entry.id   4e7204c19621962a91602df327890431
#
_cell.length_a   1.000
_cell.length_b   1.000
_cell.length_c   1.000
_cell.angle_alpha   90.00
_cell.angle_beta   90.00
_cell.angle_gamma   90.00
#
_symmetry.space_group_name_H-M   'P 1'
#
loop_
_entity.id
_entity.type
_entity.pdbx_description
1 polymer ?
#
loop_
_entity_poly.entity_id
_entity_poly.type
_entity_poly.pdbx_seq_one_letter_code
_entity_poly.pdbx_strand_id
1 'polypeptide(L)'
;MNTPTKETKKKAKGITLGLLVAVILFLVTVFIFWWITDEIVLEKEGGFDDSVFKILSKFTNPATTHVMLLFTFFGSTKFLLPGYILLSGFFLFYKRHRLYSITVASIGLSSIGLLFLLKDIFHRHRPLQPLTSNVVGYSFPSGHSFSSFTFFGLLTYIIWKTDIPNLWKWVLSVLFISLAICIAVSRVYLHVHFASDVVAGFCLSVIWLCISLWILLRIQRSKKMKLV
;
A
#
# COMPACT_ATOMS: atom_id res chain seq x y z
N MET A 1 15.86 -33.26 -28.76
CA MET A 1 14.88 -32.57 -27.86
C MET A 1 15.28 -32.93 -26.42
N ASN A 2 15.87 -31.98 -25.66
CA ASN A 2 16.24 -32.22 -24.25
C ASN A 2 15.01 -32.23 -23.37
N THR A 3 14.68 -33.37 -22.76
CA THR A 3 13.62 -33.45 -21.75
C THR A 3 14.00 -32.63 -20.51
N PRO A 4 13.12 -31.77 -19.99
CA PRO A 4 13.44 -30.92 -18.85
C PRO A 4 13.72 -31.76 -17.60
N THR A 5 14.81 -31.46 -16.90
CA THR A 5 15.23 -32.15 -15.68
C THR A 5 14.20 -32.03 -14.56
N LYS A 6 14.22 -32.93 -13.54
CA LYS A 6 13.32 -32.87 -12.37
C LYS A 6 13.40 -31.50 -11.66
N GLU A 7 14.57 -30.88 -11.65
CA GLU A 7 14.82 -29.59 -11.03
C GLU A 7 14.17 -28.42 -11.79
N THR A 8 14.24 -28.46 -13.14
CA THR A 8 13.53 -27.48 -13.98
C THR A 8 12.02 -27.59 -13.86
N LYS A 9 11.47 -28.80 -13.75
CA LYS A 9 10.04 -29.05 -13.51
C LYS A 9 9.59 -28.55 -12.13
N LYS A 10 10.40 -28.75 -11.07
CA LYS A 10 10.12 -28.28 -9.71
C LYS A 10 10.14 -26.75 -9.64
N LYS A 11 11.10 -26.11 -10.30
CA LYS A 11 11.21 -24.65 -10.39
C LYS A 11 10.05 -24.04 -11.18
N ALA A 12 9.64 -24.65 -12.28
CA ALA A 12 8.48 -24.24 -13.07
C ALA A 12 7.17 -24.37 -12.26
N LYS A 13 6.94 -25.49 -11.55
CA LYS A 13 5.79 -25.65 -10.64
C LYS A 13 5.74 -24.59 -9.55
N GLY A 14 6.87 -24.26 -8.92
CA GLY A 14 6.93 -23.22 -7.88
C GLY A 14 6.60 -21.82 -8.42
N ILE A 15 7.05 -21.48 -9.63
CA ILE A 15 6.73 -20.21 -10.30
C ILE A 15 5.23 -20.16 -10.64
N THR A 16 4.67 -21.27 -11.14
CA THR A 16 3.24 -21.34 -11.50
C THR A 16 2.34 -21.20 -10.26
N LEU A 17 2.68 -21.87 -9.16
CA LEU A 17 1.93 -21.77 -7.90
C LEU A 17 2.01 -20.36 -7.31
N GLY A 18 3.19 -19.75 -7.29
CA GLY A 18 3.37 -18.37 -6.82
C GLY A 18 2.57 -17.35 -7.64
N LEU A 19 2.52 -17.52 -8.96
CA LEU A 19 1.71 -16.69 -9.84
C LEU A 19 0.21 -16.87 -9.56
N LEU A 20 -0.23 -18.11 -9.39
CA LEU A 20 -1.64 -18.40 -9.07
C LEU A 20 -2.06 -17.75 -7.76
N VAL A 21 -1.25 -17.89 -6.70
CA VAL A 21 -1.50 -17.25 -5.40
C VAL A 21 -1.55 -15.72 -5.54
N ALA A 22 -0.63 -15.12 -6.29
CA ALA A 22 -0.63 -13.67 -6.52
C ALA A 22 -1.88 -13.20 -7.26
N VAL A 23 -2.36 -13.95 -8.27
CA VAL A 23 -3.60 -13.64 -8.99
C VAL A 23 -4.81 -13.78 -8.07
N ILE A 24 -4.88 -14.83 -7.27
CA ILE A 24 -5.99 -15.02 -6.30
C ILE A 24 -6.01 -13.86 -5.30
N LEU A 25 -4.88 -13.51 -4.70
CA LEU A 25 -4.79 -12.40 -3.75
C LEU A 25 -5.19 -11.07 -4.41
N PHE A 26 -4.78 -10.83 -5.65
CA PHE A 26 -5.20 -9.66 -6.41
C PHE A 26 -6.72 -9.62 -6.61
N LEU A 27 -7.32 -10.73 -7.05
CA LEU A 27 -8.76 -10.81 -7.26
C LEU A 27 -9.54 -10.64 -5.95
N VAL A 28 -9.04 -11.21 -4.85
CA VAL A 28 -9.64 -11.05 -3.51
C VAL A 28 -9.59 -9.58 -3.09
N THR A 29 -8.46 -8.88 -3.29
CA THR A 29 -8.38 -7.45 -2.93
C THR A 29 -9.27 -6.57 -3.81
N VAL A 30 -9.42 -6.89 -5.10
CA VAL A 30 -10.37 -6.21 -5.99
C VAL A 30 -11.81 -6.43 -5.52
N PHE A 31 -12.16 -7.67 -5.18
CA PHE A 31 -13.49 -8.00 -4.68
C PHE A 31 -13.81 -7.30 -3.36
N ILE A 32 -12.87 -7.31 -2.39
CA ILE A 32 -13.05 -6.61 -1.10
C ILE A 32 -13.22 -5.10 -1.33
N PHE A 33 -12.40 -4.50 -2.21
CA PHE A 33 -12.52 -3.08 -2.52
C PHE A 33 -13.88 -2.75 -3.13
N TRP A 34 -14.34 -3.56 -4.09
CA TRP A 34 -15.65 -3.40 -4.71
C TRP A 34 -16.78 -3.54 -3.69
N TRP A 35 -16.75 -4.61 -2.87
CA TRP A 35 -17.76 -4.86 -1.84
C TRP A 35 -17.83 -3.72 -0.82
N ILE A 36 -16.70 -3.24 -0.30
CA ILE A 36 -16.69 -2.08 0.61
C ILE A 36 -17.27 -0.84 -0.06
N THR A 37 -16.98 -0.63 -1.32
CA THR A 37 -17.47 0.53 -2.06
C THR A 37 -18.97 0.47 -2.24
N ASP A 38 -19.52 -0.67 -2.59
CA ASP A 38 -20.94 -0.89 -2.84
C ASP A 38 -21.75 -0.83 -1.53
N GLU A 39 -21.55 -1.80 -0.65
CA GLU A 39 -22.34 -2.00 0.57
C GLU A 39 -22.13 -0.88 1.62
N ILE A 40 -20.89 -0.48 1.87
CA ILE A 40 -20.58 0.39 3.00
C ILE A 40 -20.56 1.86 2.60
N VAL A 41 -20.08 2.21 1.41
CA VAL A 41 -19.94 3.59 0.99
C VAL A 41 -21.18 4.09 0.26
N LEU A 42 -21.74 3.32 -0.68
CA LEU A 42 -22.91 3.70 -1.46
C LEU A 42 -24.22 3.43 -0.71
N GLU A 43 -24.38 2.25 -0.10
CA GLU A 43 -25.58 1.89 0.66
C GLU A 43 -25.56 2.39 2.12
N LYS A 44 -24.40 2.93 2.57
CA LYS A 44 -24.21 3.53 3.90
C LYS A 44 -24.43 2.56 5.07
N GLU A 45 -24.10 1.30 4.89
CA GLU A 45 -24.10 0.33 5.98
C GLU A 45 -22.92 0.58 6.94
N GLY A 46 -23.24 0.95 8.19
CA GLY A 46 -22.25 1.37 9.21
C GLY A 46 -21.82 0.30 10.22
N GLY A 47 -22.47 -0.85 10.25
CA GLY A 47 -22.30 -1.83 11.34
C GLY A 47 -20.86 -2.33 11.56
N PHE A 48 -20.08 -2.49 10.50
CA PHE A 48 -18.66 -2.84 10.58
C PHE A 48 -17.84 -1.70 11.20
N ASP A 49 -18.00 -0.48 10.70
CA ASP A 49 -17.26 0.69 11.14
C ASP A 49 -17.56 1.02 12.61
N ASP A 50 -18.83 0.95 13.03
CA ASP A 50 -19.27 1.18 14.39
C ASP A 50 -18.69 0.15 15.36
N SER A 51 -18.63 -1.12 14.95
CA SER A 51 -18.05 -2.21 15.76
C SER A 51 -16.55 -1.96 16.01
N VAL A 52 -15.81 -1.54 15.01
CA VAL A 52 -14.38 -1.23 15.14
C VAL A 52 -14.16 0.01 15.99
N PHE A 53 -14.95 1.05 15.83
CA PHE A 53 -14.89 2.25 16.68
C PHE A 53 -15.17 1.91 18.14
N LYS A 54 -16.18 1.09 18.44
CA LYS A 54 -16.52 0.64 19.79
C LYS A 54 -15.37 -0.14 20.46
N ILE A 55 -14.61 -0.91 19.67
CA ILE A 55 -13.42 -1.61 20.18
C ILE A 55 -12.30 -0.63 20.47
N LEU A 56 -11.96 0.25 19.53
CA LEU A 56 -10.83 1.17 19.65
C LEU A 56 -11.05 2.26 20.69
N SER A 57 -12.30 2.70 20.91
CA SER A 57 -12.63 3.71 21.93
C SER A 57 -12.26 3.28 23.34
N LYS A 58 -12.24 1.96 23.64
CA LYS A 58 -11.81 1.44 24.94
C LYS A 58 -10.35 1.72 25.28
N PHE A 59 -9.53 1.99 24.27
CA PHE A 59 -8.09 2.27 24.40
C PHE A 59 -7.78 3.77 24.34
N THR A 60 -8.82 4.63 24.24
CA THR A 60 -8.63 6.07 24.10
C THR A 60 -8.17 6.69 25.41
N ASN A 61 -6.93 7.16 25.43
CA ASN A 61 -6.32 7.90 26.51
C ASN A 61 -5.17 8.80 25.95
N PRO A 62 -4.68 9.79 26.69
CA PRO A 62 -3.65 10.72 26.22
C PRO A 62 -2.37 10.02 25.74
N ALA A 63 -1.87 9.01 26.47
CA ALA A 63 -0.64 8.31 26.12
C ALA A 63 -0.78 7.56 24.78
N THR A 64 -1.85 6.77 24.63
CA THR A 64 -2.13 6.05 23.37
C THR A 64 -2.35 7.04 22.22
N THR A 65 -3.02 8.17 22.46
CA THR A 65 -3.24 9.21 21.44
C THR A 65 -1.92 9.79 20.94
N HIS A 66 -0.95 10.07 21.82
CA HIS A 66 0.39 10.52 21.42
C HIS A 66 1.10 9.49 20.53
N VAL A 67 1.03 8.22 20.88
CA VAL A 67 1.61 7.12 20.07
C VAL A 67 0.94 7.06 18.69
N MET A 68 -0.39 7.18 18.62
CA MET A 68 -1.12 7.16 17.36
C MET A 68 -0.83 8.40 16.49
N LEU A 69 -0.59 9.56 17.10
CA LEU A 69 -0.13 10.76 16.40
C LEU A 69 1.28 10.57 15.82
N LEU A 70 2.16 9.87 16.52
CA LEU A 70 3.48 9.51 15.98
C LEU A 70 3.37 8.58 14.78
N PHE A 71 2.56 7.51 14.87
CA PHE A 71 2.36 6.60 13.74
C PHE A 71 1.75 7.32 12.54
N THR A 72 0.74 8.15 12.73
CA THR A 72 0.11 8.88 11.62
C THR A 72 1.08 9.83 10.92
N PHE A 73 2.09 10.38 11.63
CA PHE A 73 3.12 11.20 11.00
C PHE A 73 3.88 10.45 9.90
N PHE A 74 4.25 9.17 10.13
CA PHE A 74 4.93 8.34 9.12
C PHE A 74 4.10 8.04 7.87
N GLY A 75 2.78 8.17 7.95
CA GLY A 75 1.86 8.05 6.80
C GLY A 75 1.54 9.38 6.12
N SER A 76 2.04 10.49 6.66
CA SER A 76 1.74 11.82 6.15
C SER A 76 2.58 12.18 4.91
N THR A 77 2.09 13.12 4.10
CA THR A 77 2.83 13.67 2.96
C THR A 77 4.16 14.28 3.40
N LYS A 78 4.24 14.84 4.62
CA LYS A 78 5.48 15.42 5.18
C LYS A 78 6.59 14.38 5.34
N PHE A 79 6.26 13.12 5.55
CA PHE A 79 7.23 12.02 5.67
C PHE A 79 7.40 11.26 4.34
N LEU A 80 6.31 10.90 3.68
CA LEU A 80 6.37 10.03 2.50
C LEU A 80 6.94 10.73 1.27
N LEU A 81 6.65 12.03 1.06
CA LEU A 81 7.17 12.77 -0.11
C LEU A 81 8.70 12.87 -0.09
N PRO A 82 9.36 13.30 1.01
CA PRO A 82 10.82 13.20 1.13
C PRO A 82 11.33 11.76 0.91
N GLY A 83 10.63 10.76 1.44
CA GLY A 83 10.96 9.34 1.24
C GLY A 83 11.00 8.94 -0.25
N TYR A 84 9.99 9.32 -1.02
CA TYR A 84 9.96 9.08 -2.48
C TYR A 84 11.07 9.84 -3.21
N ILE A 85 11.35 11.10 -2.83
CA ILE A 85 12.41 11.91 -3.44
C ILE A 85 13.77 11.27 -3.17
N LEU A 86 14.06 10.91 -1.92
CA LEU A 86 15.33 10.26 -1.53
C LEU A 86 15.50 8.90 -2.22
N LEU A 87 14.47 8.09 -2.28
CA LEU A 87 14.50 6.77 -2.94
C LEU A 87 14.71 6.92 -4.46
N SER A 88 14.01 7.85 -5.10
CA SER A 88 14.17 8.16 -6.53
C SER A 88 15.57 8.69 -6.82
N GLY A 89 16.08 9.61 -5.99
CA GLY A 89 17.43 10.16 -6.08
C GLY A 89 18.50 9.09 -5.88
N PHE A 90 18.33 8.19 -4.92
CA PHE A 90 19.23 7.05 -4.69
C PHE A 90 19.37 6.19 -5.96
N PHE A 91 18.27 5.84 -6.61
CA PHE A 91 18.32 5.08 -7.85
C PHE A 91 18.92 5.88 -9.01
N LEU A 92 18.67 7.19 -9.08
CA LEU A 92 19.16 8.03 -10.16
C LEU A 92 20.66 8.28 -10.06
N PHE A 93 21.15 8.70 -8.91
CA PHE A 93 22.52 9.21 -8.73
C PHE A 93 23.49 8.12 -8.24
N TYR A 94 23.08 7.29 -7.26
CA TYR A 94 23.97 6.30 -6.66
C TYR A 94 23.96 4.97 -7.44
N LYS A 95 22.78 4.39 -7.70
CA LYS A 95 22.66 3.14 -8.47
C LYS A 95 22.71 3.36 -9.97
N ARG A 96 22.59 4.61 -10.45
CA ARG A 96 22.54 4.98 -11.87
C ARG A 96 21.51 4.20 -12.68
N HIS A 97 20.40 3.87 -12.04
CA HIS A 97 19.33 3.03 -12.61
C HIS A 97 18.08 3.86 -12.90
N ARG A 98 18.11 4.62 -14.02
CA ARG A 98 17.05 5.57 -14.40
C ARG A 98 15.63 4.97 -14.40
N LEU A 99 15.49 3.71 -14.85
CA LEU A 99 14.16 3.07 -14.90
C LEU A 99 13.54 2.91 -13.52
N TYR A 100 14.31 2.46 -12.52
CA TYR A 100 13.81 2.36 -11.13
C TYR A 100 13.50 3.74 -10.55
N SER A 101 14.34 4.74 -10.80
CA SER A 101 14.07 6.12 -10.35
C SER A 101 12.75 6.66 -10.92
N ILE A 102 12.56 6.54 -12.23
CA ILE A 102 11.30 6.96 -12.89
C ILE A 102 10.11 6.17 -12.34
N THR A 103 10.25 4.87 -12.13
CA THR A 103 9.16 4.03 -11.59
C THR A 103 8.76 4.47 -10.19
N VAL A 104 9.74 4.70 -9.29
CA VAL A 104 9.49 5.19 -7.92
C VAL A 104 8.75 6.53 -7.95
N ALA A 105 9.24 7.49 -8.74
CA ALA A 105 8.61 8.79 -8.89
C ALA A 105 7.19 8.69 -9.48
N SER A 106 7.02 7.86 -10.53
CA SER A 106 5.71 7.65 -11.17
C SER A 106 4.69 7.02 -10.21
N ILE A 107 5.10 6.01 -9.40
CA ILE A 107 4.22 5.39 -8.40
C ILE A 107 3.78 6.43 -7.37
N GLY A 108 4.72 7.25 -6.84
CA GLY A 108 4.39 8.28 -5.87
C GLY A 108 3.42 9.33 -6.42
N LEU A 109 3.72 9.90 -7.60
CA LEU A 109 2.89 10.94 -8.21
C LEU A 109 1.50 10.42 -8.64
N SER A 110 1.47 9.27 -9.30
CA SER A 110 0.20 8.69 -9.76
C SER A 110 -0.69 8.21 -8.61
N SER A 111 -0.11 7.78 -7.49
CA SER A 111 -0.86 7.47 -6.25
C SER A 111 -1.60 8.70 -5.73
N ILE A 112 -0.98 9.87 -5.75
CA ILE A 112 -1.60 11.13 -5.33
C ILE A 112 -2.79 11.45 -6.25
N GLY A 113 -2.58 11.41 -7.57
CA GLY A 113 -3.64 11.69 -8.56
C GLY A 113 -4.83 10.74 -8.43
N LEU A 114 -4.56 9.43 -8.28
CA LEU A 114 -5.60 8.41 -8.08
C LEU A 114 -6.40 8.66 -6.80
N LEU A 115 -5.72 9.00 -5.70
CA LEU A 115 -6.38 9.29 -4.43
C LEU A 115 -7.32 10.50 -4.51
N PHE A 116 -6.88 11.59 -5.15
CA PHE A 116 -7.72 12.77 -5.34
C PHE A 116 -8.94 12.45 -6.20
N LEU A 117 -8.75 11.72 -7.31
CA LEU A 117 -9.84 11.31 -8.19
C LEU A 117 -10.90 10.48 -7.43
N LEU A 118 -10.48 9.48 -6.66
CA LEU A 118 -11.42 8.64 -5.91
C LEU A 118 -12.14 9.41 -4.82
N LYS A 119 -11.46 10.31 -4.12
CA LYS A 119 -12.13 11.17 -3.12
C LYS A 119 -13.18 12.07 -3.72
N ASP A 120 -12.89 12.58 -4.92
CA ASP A 120 -13.82 13.43 -5.67
C ASP A 120 -14.98 12.65 -6.29
N ILE A 121 -14.86 11.34 -6.48
CA ILE A 121 -15.96 10.47 -6.95
C ILE A 121 -16.89 10.10 -5.78
N PHE A 122 -16.34 9.68 -4.65
CA PHE A 122 -17.15 9.07 -3.58
C PHE A 122 -17.71 10.05 -2.57
N HIS A 123 -17.13 11.23 -2.38
CA HIS A 123 -17.62 12.31 -1.49
C HIS A 123 -18.02 11.86 -0.08
N ARG A 124 -17.45 10.77 0.45
CA ARG A 124 -17.80 10.24 1.77
C ARG A 124 -17.39 11.21 2.87
N HIS A 125 -18.33 11.61 3.72
CA HIS A 125 -18.03 12.42 4.90
C HIS A 125 -17.19 11.65 5.91
N ARG A 126 -16.43 12.38 6.73
CA ARG A 126 -15.59 11.79 7.77
C ARG A 126 -16.39 11.47 9.03
N PRO A 127 -15.86 10.61 9.93
CA PRO A 127 -16.42 10.42 11.26
C PRO A 127 -16.55 11.74 12.00
N LEU A 128 -17.59 11.85 12.85
CA LEU A 128 -17.76 12.98 13.74
C LEU A 128 -16.74 12.92 14.89
N GLN A 129 -16.39 14.08 15.46
CA GLN A 129 -15.52 14.21 16.65
C GLN A 129 -14.12 13.59 16.49
N PRO A 130 -13.30 14.05 15.55
CA PRO A 130 -11.92 13.58 15.42
C PRO A 130 -11.09 13.97 16.65
N LEU A 131 -10.18 13.07 17.07
CA LEU A 131 -9.24 13.28 18.18
C LEU A 131 -8.02 14.14 17.78
N THR A 132 -8.02 14.72 16.59
CA THR A 132 -6.96 15.60 16.07
C THR A 132 -7.56 16.77 15.30
N SER A 133 -6.86 17.90 15.27
CA SER A 133 -7.27 19.11 14.55
C SER A 133 -6.92 19.05 13.06
N ASN A 134 -7.51 19.97 12.27
CA ASN A 134 -7.19 20.21 10.85
C ASN A 134 -7.42 19.02 9.90
N VAL A 135 -8.52 18.28 10.11
CA VAL A 135 -8.94 17.21 9.22
C VAL A 135 -9.84 17.76 8.13
N VAL A 136 -9.35 17.81 6.89
CA VAL A 136 -10.06 18.41 5.75
C VAL A 136 -10.30 17.38 4.65
N GLY A 137 -11.36 17.57 3.86
CA GLY A 137 -11.71 16.78 2.68
C GLY A 137 -12.41 15.46 3.00
N TYR A 138 -12.66 14.66 1.97
CA TYR A 138 -13.44 13.43 2.02
C TYR A 138 -12.71 12.27 2.71
N SER A 139 -13.50 11.33 3.23
CA SER A 139 -12.99 10.20 4.01
C SER A 139 -12.46 9.05 3.13
N PHE A 140 -13.21 8.65 2.12
CA PHE A 140 -12.94 7.45 1.34
C PHE A 140 -12.15 7.72 0.05
N PRO A 141 -11.18 6.87 -0.29
CA PRO A 141 -10.49 5.94 0.60
C PRO A 141 -9.47 6.65 1.51
N SER A 142 -8.96 5.94 2.54
CA SER A 142 -7.96 6.52 3.46
C SER A 142 -6.63 6.77 2.76
N GLY A 143 -6.24 8.07 2.66
CA GLY A 143 -5.00 8.46 2.00
C GLY A 143 -3.74 8.01 2.73
N HIS A 144 -3.70 8.07 4.07
CA HIS A 144 -2.56 7.59 4.86
C HIS A 144 -2.40 6.08 4.72
N SER A 145 -3.49 5.32 4.74
CA SER A 145 -3.47 3.87 4.53
C SER A 145 -2.95 3.54 3.13
N PHE A 146 -3.56 4.08 2.09
CA PHE A 146 -3.16 3.85 0.71
C PHE A 146 -1.69 4.21 0.45
N SER A 147 -1.26 5.42 0.86
CA SER A 147 0.10 5.90 0.58
C SER A 147 1.16 5.14 1.38
N SER A 148 0.90 4.79 2.66
CA SER A 148 1.86 4.04 3.47
C SER A 148 2.02 2.60 2.99
N PHE A 149 0.94 1.88 2.71
CA PHE A 149 1.03 0.53 2.15
C PHE A 149 1.69 0.53 0.76
N THR A 150 1.45 1.54 -0.06
CA THR A 150 2.13 1.68 -1.36
C THR A 150 3.62 1.93 -1.19
N PHE A 151 4.02 2.86 -0.33
CA PHE A 151 5.43 3.20 -0.11
C PHE A 151 6.21 2.05 0.55
N PHE A 152 5.72 1.53 1.67
CA PHE A 152 6.38 0.45 2.40
C PHE A 152 6.32 -0.89 1.67
N GLY A 153 5.25 -1.14 0.90
CA GLY A 153 5.16 -2.27 -0.02
C GLY A 153 6.19 -2.18 -1.16
N LEU A 154 6.38 -0.99 -1.74
CA LEU A 154 7.43 -0.74 -2.73
C LEU A 154 8.83 -0.95 -2.13
N LEU A 155 9.10 -0.45 -0.93
CA LEU A 155 10.36 -0.71 -0.22
C LEU A 155 10.59 -2.21 0.00
N THR A 156 9.56 -2.93 0.44
CA THR A 156 9.61 -4.38 0.59
C THR A 156 9.98 -5.06 -0.75
N TYR A 157 9.31 -4.71 -1.85
CA TYR A 157 9.64 -5.23 -3.17
C TYR A 157 11.10 -4.96 -3.56
N ILE A 158 11.60 -3.74 -3.32
CA ILE A 158 12.99 -3.36 -3.64
C ILE A 158 13.97 -4.19 -2.82
N ILE A 159 13.75 -4.36 -1.50
CA ILE A 159 14.61 -5.14 -0.62
C ILE A 159 14.73 -6.60 -1.10
N TRP A 160 13.63 -7.19 -1.56
CA TRP A 160 13.67 -8.55 -2.11
C TRP A 160 14.47 -8.67 -3.42
N LYS A 161 14.77 -7.54 -4.09
CA LYS A 161 15.65 -7.48 -5.28
C LYS A 161 17.13 -7.20 -4.95
N THR A 162 17.48 -7.00 -3.68
CA THR A 162 18.87 -6.83 -3.23
C THR A 162 19.51 -8.18 -2.85
N ASP A 163 20.84 -8.19 -2.73
CA ASP A 163 21.62 -9.39 -2.36
C ASP A 163 21.88 -9.51 -0.85
N ILE A 164 21.14 -8.76 0.00
CA ILE A 164 21.27 -8.88 1.45
C ILE A 164 20.79 -10.25 1.95
N PRO A 165 21.28 -10.75 3.10
CA PRO A 165 20.83 -12.02 3.68
C PRO A 165 19.30 -12.10 3.85
N ASN A 166 18.73 -13.27 3.61
CA ASN A 166 17.28 -13.49 3.67
C ASN A 166 16.66 -13.11 5.02
N LEU A 167 17.39 -13.30 6.13
CA LEU A 167 16.95 -12.88 7.45
C LEU A 167 16.58 -11.40 7.47
N TRP A 168 17.47 -10.53 6.96
CA TRP A 168 17.21 -9.08 6.91
C TRP A 168 16.08 -8.71 5.97
N LYS A 169 15.90 -9.45 4.85
CA LYS A 169 14.73 -9.25 3.98
C LYS A 169 13.43 -9.48 4.74
N TRP A 170 13.35 -10.56 5.51
CA TRP A 170 12.18 -10.86 6.33
C TRP A 170 11.98 -9.82 7.45
N VAL A 171 13.02 -9.51 8.22
CA VAL A 171 12.97 -8.54 9.31
C VAL A 171 12.47 -7.19 8.82
N LEU A 172 13.06 -6.66 7.73
CA LEU A 172 12.66 -5.38 7.16
C LEU A 172 11.25 -5.42 6.56
N SER A 173 10.87 -6.53 5.91
CA SER A 173 9.50 -6.68 5.38
C SER A 173 8.45 -6.65 6.49
N VAL A 174 8.68 -7.39 7.58
CA VAL A 174 7.79 -7.39 8.75
C VAL A 174 7.74 -6.00 9.38
N LEU A 175 8.87 -5.33 9.54
CA LEU A 175 8.93 -3.97 10.09
C LEU A 175 8.11 -2.99 9.24
N PHE A 176 8.28 -2.98 7.92
CA PHE A 176 7.57 -2.07 7.02
C PHE A 176 6.07 -2.33 6.97
N ILE A 177 5.67 -3.61 6.91
CA ILE A 177 4.25 -3.97 6.90
C ILE A 177 3.62 -3.62 8.24
N SER A 178 4.29 -3.92 9.37
CA SER A 178 3.80 -3.56 10.70
C SER A 178 3.63 -2.05 10.86
N LEU A 179 4.60 -1.27 10.37
CA LEU A 179 4.51 0.20 10.39
C LEU A 179 3.32 0.70 9.58
N ALA A 180 3.09 0.16 8.37
CA ALA A 180 1.94 0.51 7.55
C ALA A 180 0.61 0.17 8.25
N ILE A 181 0.55 -0.99 8.93
CA ILE A 181 -0.63 -1.39 9.73
C ILE A 181 -0.84 -0.42 10.91
N CYS A 182 0.21 -0.07 11.65
CA CYS A 182 0.11 0.89 12.76
C CYS A 182 -0.37 2.27 12.28
N ILE A 183 0.12 2.74 11.12
CA ILE A 183 -0.35 3.96 10.48
C ILE A 183 -1.84 3.83 10.14
N ALA A 184 -2.26 2.74 9.54
CA ALA A 184 -3.64 2.48 9.15
C ALA A 184 -4.58 2.47 10.38
N VAL A 185 -4.22 1.73 11.44
CA VAL A 185 -4.96 1.68 12.72
C VAL A 185 -5.04 3.06 13.36
N SER A 186 -3.95 3.86 13.32
CA SER A 186 -3.96 5.21 13.88
C SER A 186 -5.04 6.11 13.27
N ARG A 187 -5.42 5.89 11.99
CA ARG A 187 -6.45 6.70 11.32
C ARG A 187 -7.85 6.43 11.84
N VAL A 188 -8.14 5.18 12.16
CA VAL A 188 -9.42 4.79 12.77
C VAL A 188 -9.44 5.24 14.24
N TYR A 189 -8.38 4.97 14.99
CA TYR A 189 -8.25 5.39 16.39
C TYR A 189 -8.43 6.92 16.57
N LEU A 190 -7.85 7.71 15.69
CA LEU A 190 -7.96 9.18 15.73
C LEU A 190 -9.32 9.70 15.22
N HIS A 191 -10.26 8.84 14.89
CA HIS A 191 -11.59 9.16 14.34
C HIS A 191 -11.52 10.07 13.11
N VAL A 192 -10.53 9.90 12.25
CA VAL A 192 -10.38 10.69 11.01
C VAL A 192 -10.76 9.90 9.76
N HIS A 193 -10.85 8.57 9.88
CA HIS A 193 -11.32 7.65 8.85
C HIS A 193 -12.11 6.51 9.48
N PHE A 194 -13.05 5.97 8.73
CA PHE A 194 -13.71 4.72 9.04
C PHE A 194 -12.76 3.52 8.83
N ALA A 195 -13.05 2.39 9.48
CA ALA A 195 -12.26 1.17 9.30
C ALA A 195 -12.34 0.67 7.84
N SER A 196 -13.50 0.75 7.22
CA SER A 196 -13.73 0.46 5.82
C SER A 196 -12.89 1.32 4.87
N ASP A 197 -12.72 2.64 5.15
CA ASP A 197 -11.83 3.51 4.36
C ASP A 197 -10.38 3.02 4.38
N VAL A 198 -9.95 2.53 5.54
CA VAL A 198 -8.58 2.02 5.77
C VAL A 198 -8.35 0.71 5.05
N VAL A 199 -9.29 -0.23 5.13
CA VAL A 199 -9.23 -1.50 4.39
C VAL A 199 -9.27 -1.25 2.88
N ALA A 200 -10.15 -0.36 2.40
CA ALA A 200 -10.18 0.03 1.00
C ALA A 200 -8.84 0.66 0.55
N GLY A 201 -8.22 1.51 1.38
CA GLY A 201 -6.91 2.08 1.12
C GLY A 201 -5.81 1.01 0.99
N PHE A 202 -5.84 -0.03 1.84
CA PHE A 202 -4.96 -1.20 1.72
C PHE A 202 -5.20 -1.95 0.40
N CYS A 203 -6.44 -2.32 0.11
CA CYS A 203 -6.79 -3.04 -1.13
C CYS A 203 -6.34 -2.25 -2.37
N LEU A 204 -6.61 -0.94 -2.39
CA LEU A 204 -6.19 -0.05 -3.46
C LEU A 204 -4.66 -0.02 -3.61
N SER A 205 -3.90 -0.05 -2.51
CA SER A 205 -2.43 -0.09 -2.56
C SER A 205 -1.89 -1.37 -3.18
N VAL A 206 -2.49 -2.52 -2.86
CA VAL A 206 -2.13 -3.82 -3.46
C VAL A 206 -2.41 -3.81 -4.96
N ILE A 207 -3.61 -3.37 -5.36
CA ILE A 207 -4.01 -3.27 -6.77
C ILE A 207 -3.03 -2.36 -7.52
N TRP A 208 -2.76 -1.16 -6.98
CA TRP A 208 -1.89 -0.16 -7.58
C TRP A 208 -0.45 -0.63 -7.74
N LEU A 209 0.11 -1.25 -6.69
CA LEU A 209 1.46 -1.83 -6.74
C LEU A 209 1.55 -2.98 -7.75
N CYS A 210 0.58 -3.89 -7.79
CA CYS A 210 0.56 -4.98 -8.75
C CYS A 210 0.58 -4.47 -10.19
N ILE A 211 -0.25 -3.48 -10.52
CA ILE A 211 -0.30 -2.86 -11.84
C ILE A 211 1.02 -2.16 -12.15
N SER A 212 1.53 -1.34 -11.24
CA SER A 212 2.75 -0.56 -11.44
C SER A 212 3.98 -1.46 -11.62
N LEU A 213 4.13 -2.50 -10.81
CA LEU A 213 5.23 -3.46 -10.91
C LEU A 213 5.11 -4.33 -12.17
N TRP A 214 3.91 -4.70 -12.57
CA TRP A 214 3.68 -5.41 -13.83
C TRP A 214 4.13 -4.56 -15.03
N ILE A 215 3.77 -3.28 -15.07
CA ILE A 215 4.22 -2.34 -16.11
C ILE A 215 5.76 -2.24 -16.12
N LEU A 216 6.39 -2.08 -14.93
CA LEU A 216 7.85 -2.07 -14.82
C LEU A 216 8.49 -3.31 -15.43
N LEU A 217 7.99 -4.49 -15.08
CA LEU A 217 8.51 -5.77 -15.58
C LEU A 217 8.33 -5.90 -17.11
N ARG A 218 7.23 -5.41 -17.66
CA ARG A 218 7.00 -5.38 -19.12
C ARG A 218 8.01 -4.49 -19.82
N ILE A 219 8.25 -3.28 -19.31
CA ILE A 219 9.24 -2.34 -19.88
C ILE A 219 10.65 -2.94 -19.83
N GLN A 220 11.03 -3.58 -18.72
CA GLN A 220 12.34 -4.24 -18.57
C GLN A 220 12.53 -5.36 -19.59
N ARG A 221 11.53 -6.21 -19.81
CA ARG A 221 11.56 -7.30 -20.81
C ARG A 221 11.69 -6.75 -22.24
N SER A 222 10.91 -5.74 -22.58
CA SER A 222 10.94 -5.12 -23.91
C SER A 222 12.32 -4.50 -24.24
N LYS A 223 12.99 -3.88 -23.25
CA LYS A 223 14.34 -3.33 -23.43
C LYS A 223 15.39 -4.42 -23.62
N LYS A 224 15.31 -5.56 -22.91
CA LYS A 224 16.23 -6.70 -23.11
C LYS A 224 16.08 -7.35 -24.50
N MET A 225 14.88 -7.42 -25.05
CA MET A 225 14.65 -7.97 -26.38
C MET A 225 15.13 -7.07 -27.53
N LYS A 226 15.29 -5.76 -27.28
CA LYS A 226 15.85 -4.82 -28.29
C LYS A 226 17.39 -4.78 -28.32
N LEU A 227 18.05 -5.44 -27.37
CA LEU A 227 19.52 -5.53 -27.28
C LEU A 227 20.04 -6.88 -27.77
N VAL A 228 19.17 -7.74 -28.28
CA VAL A 228 19.45 -8.99 -29.01
C VAL A 228 19.00 -8.83 -30.44
#